data_c0ff365983afbee812b6285067f2e43c
#
_entry.id   c0ff365983afbee812b6285067f2e43c
#
_cell.length_a   1.000
_cell.length_b   1.000
_cell.length_c   1.000
_cell.angle_alpha   90.00
_cell.angle_beta   90.00
_cell.angle_gamma   90.00
#
_symmetry.space_group_name_H-M   'P 1'
#
loop_
_entity.id
_entity.type
_entity.pdbx_description
1 polymer ?
#
loop_
_entity_poly.entity_id
_entity_poly.type
_entity_poly.pdbx_seq_one_letter_code
_entity_poly.pdbx_strand_id
1 'polypeptide(L)' 'MGINEKFSKAILVLRINNEIKLTQKDVADEANLSIRFYQDLECGKKTPSLETVEKIARAFGMKLSDLCKIIEETEI' A
#
# COMPACT_ATOMS: atom_id res chain seq x y z
N MET A 1 16.13 -0.87 -9.33
CA MET A 1 14.83 -1.14 -8.73
C MET A 1 13.99 0.11 -8.66
N GLY A 2 12.81 0.05 -9.24
CA GLY A 2 11.95 1.22 -9.26
C GLY A 2 11.24 1.43 -7.94
N ILE A 3 10.87 2.69 -7.68
CA ILE A 3 10.12 3.04 -6.47
C ILE A 3 8.76 2.32 -6.43
N ASN A 4 8.18 2.03 -7.59
CA ASN A 4 6.89 1.34 -7.65
C ASN A 4 6.97 -0.09 -7.11
N GLU A 5 8.09 -0.78 -7.36
CA GLU A 5 8.30 -2.12 -6.81
C GLU A 5 8.41 -2.06 -5.29
N LYS A 6 9.12 -1.05 -4.77
CA LYS A 6 9.23 -0.83 -3.33
C LYS A 6 7.87 -0.53 -2.72
N PHE A 7 7.06 0.29 -3.39
CA PHE A 7 5.71 0.59 -2.94
C PHE A 7 4.86 -0.69 -2.84
N SER A 8 4.85 -1.48 -3.90
CA SER A 8 4.04 -2.70 -3.93
C SER A 8 4.44 -3.67 -2.82
N LYS A 9 5.74 -3.87 -2.63
CA LYS A 9 6.22 -4.74 -1.56
C LYS A 9 5.90 -4.17 -0.18
N ALA A 10 6.07 -2.86 0.00
CA ALA A 10 5.82 -2.21 1.29
C ALA A 10 4.37 -2.41 1.73
N ILE A 11 3.40 -2.18 0.84
CA ILE A 11 2.00 -2.31 1.23
C ILE A 11 1.61 -3.77 1.46
N LEU A 12 2.19 -4.70 0.72
CA LEU A 12 1.98 -6.13 0.95
C LEU A 12 2.46 -6.52 2.34
N VAL A 13 3.69 -6.13 2.69
CA VAL A 13 4.28 -6.46 3.98
C VAL A 13 3.51 -5.80 5.11
N LEU A 14 3.12 -4.54 4.95
CA LEU A 14 2.31 -3.85 5.97
C LEU A 14 0.99 -4.57 6.21
N ARG A 15 0.35 -5.05 5.15
CA ARG A 15 -0.93 -5.73 5.27
C ARG A 15 -0.79 -7.07 5.98
N ILE A 16 0.17 -7.90 5.56
CA ILE A 16 0.30 -9.25 6.13
C ILE A 16 0.90 -9.25 7.54
N ASN A 17 1.66 -8.21 7.90
CA ASN A 17 2.27 -8.11 9.23
C ASN A 17 1.43 -7.30 10.21
N ASN A 18 0.25 -6.85 9.81
CA ASN A 18 -0.63 -6.10 10.71
C ASN A 18 -1.16 -7.04 11.80
N GLU A 19 -1.21 -6.56 13.05
CA GLU A 19 -1.74 -7.35 14.17
C GLU A 19 -3.18 -7.77 13.92
N ILE A 20 -3.97 -6.87 13.34
CA ILE A 20 -5.29 -7.20 12.85
C ILE A 20 -5.08 -7.74 11.44
N LYS A 21 -5.38 -9.00 11.23
CA LYS A 21 -5.15 -9.62 9.92
C LYS A 21 -6.05 -8.98 8.87
N LEU A 22 -5.47 -8.08 8.08
CA LEU A 22 -6.19 -7.37 7.05
C LEU A 22 -6.16 -8.15 5.74
N THR A 23 -7.33 -8.26 5.11
CA THR A 23 -7.41 -8.81 3.75
C THR A 23 -7.19 -7.67 2.76
N GLN A 24 -6.96 -8.04 1.50
CA GLN A 24 -6.88 -7.03 0.44
C GLN A 24 -8.17 -6.22 0.35
N LYS A 25 -9.31 -6.90 0.56
CA LYS A 25 -10.61 -6.22 0.55
C LYS A 25 -10.72 -5.20 1.68
N ASP A 26 -10.24 -5.54 2.86
CA ASP A 26 -10.29 -4.63 4.02
C ASP A 26 -9.54 -3.34 3.71
N VAL A 27 -8.32 -3.45 3.17
CA VAL A 27 -7.52 -2.27 2.85
C VAL A 27 -8.15 -1.47 1.71
N ALA A 28 -8.63 -2.16 0.68
CA ALA A 28 -9.28 -1.49 -0.46
C ALA A 28 -10.51 -0.71 0.01
N ASP A 29 -11.34 -1.30 0.86
CA ASP A 29 -12.54 -0.65 1.37
C ASP A 29 -12.17 0.60 2.21
N GLU A 30 -11.20 0.47 3.11
CA GLU A 30 -10.74 1.60 3.92
C GLU A 30 -10.14 2.72 3.08
N ALA A 31 -9.41 2.36 2.03
CA ALA A 31 -8.80 3.35 1.13
C ALA A 31 -9.79 3.86 0.07
N ASN A 32 -11.02 3.37 0.07
CA ASN A 32 -12.04 3.71 -0.91
C ASN A 32 -11.58 3.44 -2.35
N LEU A 33 -10.97 2.26 -2.53
CA LEU A 33 -10.50 1.77 -3.83
C LEU A 33 -11.24 0.49 -4.18
N SER A 34 -11.37 0.19 -5.47
CA SER A 34 -11.91 -1.10 -5.88
C SER A 34 -10.90 -2.19 -5.49
N ILE A 35 -11.39 -3.38 -5.20
CA ILE A 35 -10.53 -4.51 -4.85
C ILE A 35 -9.57 -4.83 -6.00
N ARG A 36 -10.03 -4.75 -7.23
CA ARG A 36 -9.22 -5.04 -8.41
C ARG A 36 -8.06 -4.06 -8.54
N PHE A 37 -8.33 -2.77 -8.36
CA PHE A 37 -7.30 -1.75 -8.43
C PHE A 37 -6.27 -1.94 -7.32
N TYR A 38 -6.73 -2.21 -6.10
CA TYR A 38 -5.82 -2.46 -5.00
C TYR A 38 -4.95 -3.68 -5.26
N GLN A 39 -5.53 -4.76 -5.77
CA GLN A 39 -4.77 -5.96 -6.12
C GLN A 39 -3.69 -5.65 -7.16
N ASP A 40 -4.02 -4.85 -8.15
CA ASP A 40 -3.07 -4.44 -9.19
C ASP A 40 -1.92 -3.62 -8.59
N LEU A 41 -2.20 -2.79 -7.59
CA LEU A 41 -1.17 -2.03 -6.89
C LEU A 41 -0.25 -2.95 -6.09
N GLU A 42 -0.82 -3.92 -5.40
CA GLU A 42 -0.04 -4.84 -4.55
C GLU A 42 0.85 -5.77 -5.38
N CYS A 43 0.43 -6.14 -6.57
CA CYS A 43 1.25 -6.98 -7.43
C CYS A 43 2.12 -6.20 -8.43
N GLY A 44 2.10 -4.88 -8.36
CA GLY A 44 2.99 -4.05 -9.18
C GLY A 44 2.53 -3.80 -10.61
N LYS A 45 1.29 -4.15 -10.94
CA LYS A 45 0.77 -3.96 -12.29
C LYS A 45 0.41 -2.51 -12.61
N LYS A 46 0.16 -1.70 -11.58
CA LYS A 46 -0.19 -0.29 -11.75
C LYS A 46 0.61 0.58 -10.81
N THR A 47 0.84 1.81 -11.24
CA THR A 47 1.53 2.82 -10.45
C THR A 47 0.49 3.72 -9.81
N PRO A 48 0.52 3.92 -8.49
CA PRO A 48 -0.46 4.76 -7.83
C PRO A 48 -0.15 6.24 -8.03
N SER A 49 -1.18 7.07 -8.00
CA SER A 49 -1.00 8.51 -7.87
C SER A 49 -0.62 8.82 -6.42
N LEU A 50 -0.10 10.02 -6.19
CA LEU A 50 0.21 10.46 -4.83
C LEU A 50 -1.03 10.43 -3.94
N GLU A 51 -2.17 10.82 -4.48
CA GLU A 51 -3.44 10.77 -3.75
C GLU A 51 -3.79 9.35 -3.33
N THR A 52 -3.59 8.38 -4.22
CA THR A 52 -3.84 6.97 -3.91
C THR A 52 -2.91 6.48 -2.81
N VAL A 53 -1.64 6.89 -2.86
CA VAL A 53 -0.68 6.52 -1.80
C VAL A 53 -1.14 7.08 -0.45
N GLU A 54 -1.66 8.31 -0.42
CA GLU A 54 -2.19 8.88 0.81
C GLU A 54 -3.39 8.10 1.34
N LYS A 55 -4.30 7.71 0.46
CA LYS A 55 -5.48 6.91 0.85
C LYS A 55 -5.05 5.60 1.50
N ILE A 56 -4.05 4.95 0.93
CA ILE A 56 -3.53 3.69 1.46
C ILE A 56 -2.84 3.93 2.80
N ALA A 57 -2.07 5.00 2.94
CA ALA A 57 -1.45 5.35 4.21
C ALA A 57 -2.52 5.48 5.31
N ARG A 58 -3.60 6.19 5.02
CA ARG A 58 -4.71 6.36 5.96
C ARG A 58 -5.35 5.02 6.33
N ALA A 59 -5.50 4.14 5.34
CA ALA A 59 -6.06 2.81 5.59
C ALA A 59 -5.21 2.02 6.58
N PHE A 60 -3.90 2.24 6.59
CA PHE A 60 -2.99 1.63 7.55
C PHE A 60 -2.82 2.47 8.82
N GLY A 61 -3.55 3.57 8.95
CA GLY A 61 -3.50 4.41 10.16
C GLY A 61 -2.23 5.23 10.29
N MET A 62 -1.59 5.58 9.18
CA MET A 62 -0.34 6.33 9.20
C MET A 62 -0.41 7.56 8.30
N LYS A 63 0.56 8.47 8.48
CA LYS A 63 0.69 9.65 7.63
C LYS A 63 1.34 9.27 6.31
N LEU A 64 1.07 10.07 5.28
CA LEU A 64 1.72 9.88 3.98
C LEU A 64 3.24 9.85 4.12
N SER A 65 3.81 10.75 4.91
CA SER A 65 5.26 10.80 5.13
C SER A 65 5.80 9.51 5.74
N ASP A 66 5.04 8.91 6.66
CA ASP A 66 5.45 7.65 7.29
C ASP A 66 5.47 6.52 6.28
N LEU A 67 4.45 6.44 5.44
CA LEU A 67 4.41 5.41 4.40
C LEU A 67 5.51 5.62 3.37
N CYS A 68 5.75 6.87 2.96
CA CYS A 68 6.82 7.17 2.01
C CYS A 68 8.19 6.76 2.56
N LYS A 69 8.42 6.99 3.84
CA LYS A 69 9.68 6.57 4.48
C LYS A 69 9.82 5.05 4.45
N ILE A 70 8.75 4.33 4.76
CA ILE A 70 8.75 2.87 4.71
C ILE A 70 9.04 2.38 3.29
N ILE A 71 8.43 3.02 2.30
CA ILE A 71 8.66 2.66 0.89
C ILE A 71 10.13 2.86 0.54
N GLU A 72 10.70 4.00 0.91
CA GLU A 72 12.12 4.28 0.61
C GLU A 72 13.05 3.26 1.26
N GLU A 73 12.71 2.82 2.46
CA GLU A 73 13.55 1.90 3.23
C GLU A 73 13.30 0.43 2.88
N THR A 74 12.30 0.16 2.05
CA THR A 74 11.97 -1.21 1.66
C THR A 74 13.06 -1.77 0.75
N GLU A 75 13.57 -2.95 1.11
CA GLU A 75 14.54 -3.69 0.29
C GLU A 75 13.81 -4.79 -0.47
N ILE A 76 14.24 -4.99 -1.72
CA ILE A 76 13.64 -5.99 -2.59
C ILE A 76 14.62 -7.14 -2.83
#